data_c5d7175c3ae553005f145c7acf1369b6
#
_entry.id   c5d7175c3ae553005f145c7acf1369b6
#
_cell.length_a   1.000
_cell.length_b   1.000
_cell.length_c   1.000
_cell.angle_alpha   90.00
_cell.angle_beta   90.00
_cell.angle_gamma   90.00
#
_symmetry.space_group_name_H-M   'P 1'
#
loop_
_entity.id
_entity.type
_entity.pdbx_description
1 polymer ?
#
loop_
_entity_poly.entity_id
_entity_poly.type
_entity_poly.pdbx_seq_one_letter_code
_entity_poly.pdbx_strand_id
1 'polypeptide(L)'
;MIIRKAKLCDARNIANLHVLNLGGSITSLGKKVAIDFYTKGIEMSEFDVYLSIKNGTIVGFMVITKNEIGVFNRILFNNFRNFIRILFISNKISLLKSLVKKMNFKQDDGLQTGYSLLYLAVDSNYRNYGTGKKLILYAEDSLREKSIGKYHLQVKVKNVNAINF
;
A
#
# COMPACT_ATOMS: atom_id res chain seq x y z
N MET A 1 11.45 4.49 -18.89
CA MET A 1 10.73 4.15 -17.65
C MET A 1 11.68 3.36 -16.77
N ILE A 2 11.91 3.80 -15.55
CA ILE A 2 12.81 3.18 -14.58
C ILE A 2 11.96 2.61 -13.45
N ILE A 3 12.29 1.39 -12.99
CA ILE A 3 11.68 0.82 -11.79
C ILE A 3 12.76 0.69 -10.71
N ARG A 4 12.42 1.09 -9.50
CA ARG A 4 13.30 0.98 -8.34
C ARG A 4 12.54 0.86 -7.03
N LYS A 5 13.21 0.43 -5.98
CA LYS A 5 12.69 0.50 -4.61
C LYS A 5 12.54 1.96 -4.16
N ALA A 6 11.51 2.24 -3.38
CA ALA A 6 11.26 3.57 -2.82
C ALA A 6 12.29 3.94 -1.74
N LYS A 7 12.53 5.24 -1.63
CA LYS A 7 13.30 5.87 -0.54
C LYS A 7 12.34 6.74 0.29
N LEU A 8 12.76 7.15 1.48
CA LEU A 8 11.95 8.00 2.38
C LEU A 8 11.48 9.31 1.71
N CYS A 9 12.31 9.92 0.88
CA CYS A 9 11.96 11.13 0.15
C CYS A 9 10.80 10.94 -0.85
N ASP A 10 10.50 9.70 -1.25
CA ASP A 10 9.41 9.38 -2.17
C ASP A 10 8.03 9.32 -1.48
N ALA A 11 7.98 9.18 -0.14
CA ALA A 11 6.77 8.92 0.62
C ALA A 11 5.62 9.90 0.32
N ARG A 12 5.94 11.20 0.18
CA ARG A 12 4.96 12.24 -0.15
C ARG A 12 4.34 12.03 -1.54
N ASN A 13 5.15 11.69 -2.53
CA ASN A 13 4.68 11.49 -3.91
C ASN A 13 3.89 10.19 -4.04
N ILE A 14 4.30 9.13 -3.34
CA ILE A 14 3.55 7.88 -3.25
C ILE A 14 2.18 8.12 -2.61
N ALA A 15 2.13 8.84 -1.49
CA ALA A 15 0.89 9.18 -0.80
C ALA A 15 -0.06 9.99 -1.70
N ASN A 16 0.46 10.94 -2.48
CA ASN A 16 -0.34 11.69 -3.46
C ASN A 16 -0.95 10.75 -4.50
N LEU A 17 -0.13 9.89 -5.10
CA LEU A 17 -0.58 8.94 -6.11
C LEU A 17 -1.60 7.96 -5.53
N HIS A 18 -1.41 7.51 -4.28
CA HIS A 18 -2.36 6.66 -3.56
C HIS A 18 -3.73 7.34 -3.44
N VAL A 19 -3.76 8.53 -2.87
CA VAL A 19 -5.03 9.26 -2.61
C VAL A 19 -5.79 9.57 -3.89
N LEU A 20 -5.09 9.84 -4.98
CA LEU A 20 -5.70 10.12 -6.29
C LEU A 20 -6.25 8.88 -6.99
N ASN A 21 -5.63 7.72 -6.80
CA ASN A 21 -5.92 6.52 -7.61
C ASN A 21 -6.54 5.36 -6.83
N LEU A 22 -6.42 5.35 -5.51
CA LEU A 22 -6.92 4.28 -4.66
C LEU A 22 -7.97 4.79 -3.67
N GLY A 23 -9.03 4.02 -3.54
CA GLY A 23 -10.00 4.20 -2.46
C GLY A 23 -9.57 3.48 -1.18
N GLY A 24 -10.39 3.61 -0.13
CA GLY A 24 -10.23 2.84 1.10
C GLY A 24 -9.83 3.68 2.32
N SER A 25 -9.42 3.00 3.38
CA SER A 25 -9.26 3.62 4.69
C SER A 25 -8.18 4.71 4.72
N ILE A 26 -7.03 4.48 4.07
CA ILE A 26 -5.93 5.46 4.04
C ILE A 26 -6.36 6.73 3.30
N THR A 27 -6.99 6.59 2.13
CA THR A 27 -7.52 7.72 1.36
C THR A 27 -8.58 8.48 2.15
N SER A 28 -9.48 7.77 2.83
CA SER A 28 -10.55 8.38 3.65
C SER A 28 -10.02 9.14 4.86
N LEU A 29 -8.89 8.72 5.43
CA LEU A 29 -8.21 9.41 6.52
C LEU A 29 -7.46 10.67 6.06
N GLY A 30 -7.17 10.77 4.77
CA GLY A 30 -6.61 11.93 4.13
C GLY A 30 -5.09 11.87 3.89
N LYS A 31 -4.62 12.83 3.11
CA LYS A 31 -3.25 12.89 2.59
C LYS A 31 -2.17 12.83 3.67
N LYS A 32 -2.36 13.52 4.81
CA LYS A 32 -1.38 13.52 5.90
C LYS A 32 -1.16 12.12 6.46
N VAL A 33 -2.25 11.38 6.70
CA VAL A 33 -2.18 9.99 7.17
C VAL A 33 -1.51 9.09 6.13
N ALA A 34 -1.80 9.31 4.85
CA ALA A 34 -1.13 8.57 3.78
C ALA A 34 0.38 8.83 3.75
N ILE A 35 0.83 10.08 3.94
CA ILE A 35 2.27 10.41 4.01
C ILE A 35 2.92 9.71 5.20
N ASP A 36 2.32 9.81 6.39
CA ASP A 36 2.84 9.16 7.61
C ASP A 36 2.89 7.63 7.43
N PHE A 37 1.87 7.05 6.82
CA PHE A 37 1.81 5.62 6.50
C PHE A 37 2.98 5.17 5.63
N TYR A 38 3.23 5.86 4.52
CA TYR A 38 4.34 5.50 3.62
C TYR A 38 5.70 5.81 4.21
N THR A 39 5.85 6.91 4.96
CA THR A 39 7.10 7.23 5.64
C THR A 39 7.48 6.12 6.61
N LYS A 40 6.54 5.71 7.47
CA LYS A 40 6.79 4.63 8.44
C LYS A 40 6.93 3.26 7.78
N GLY A 41 6.11 2.97 6.76
CA GLY A 41 6.20 1.71 6.04
C GLY A 41 7.56 1.51 5.37
N ILE A 42 8.10 2.53 4.70
CA ILE A 42 9.39 2.46 4.01
C ILE A 42 10.56 2.22 4.98
N GLU A 43 10.44 2.66 6.25
CA GLU A 43 11.43 2.38 7.31
C GLU A 43 11.41 0.93 7.79
N MET A 44 10.35 0.15 7.46
CA MET A 44 10.18 -1.22 7.94
C MET A 44 10.75 -2.22 6.93
N SER A 45 11.46 -3.23 7.41
CA SER A 45 12.07 -4.28 6.57
C SER A 45 11.05 -5.19 5.88
N GLU A 46 9.84 -5.29 6.45
CA GLU A 46 8.76 -6.13 5.92
C GLU A 46 7.83 -5.40 4.94
N PHE A 47 8.14 -4.13 4.61
CA PHE A 47 7.29 -3.29 3.77
C PHE A 47 8.08 -2.78 2.57
N ASP A 48 7.99 -3.50 1.46
CA ASP A 48 8.68 -3.14 0.23
C ASP A 48 7.78 -2.31 -0.68
N VAL A 49 8.28 -1.15 -1.10
CA VAL A 49 7.59 -0.29 -2.07
C VAL A 49 8.44 -0.17 -3.32
N TYR A 50 7.86 -0.49 -4.47
CA TYR A 50 8.47 -0.37 -5.79
C TYR A 50 7.80 0.75 -6.57
N LEU A 51 8.60 1.54 -7.27
CA LEU A 51 8.16 2.72 -8.02
C LEU A 51 8.43 2.57 -9.51
N SER A 52 7.48 2.99 -10.32
CA SER A 52 7.69 3.25 -11.74
C SER A 52 7.86 4.74 -11.97
N ILE A 53 8.97 5.14 -12.59
CA ILE A 53 9.36 6.53 -12.82
C ILE A 53 9.50 6.77 -14.31
N LYS A 54 8.86 7.83 -14.81
CA LYS A 54 8.98 8.31 -16.19
C LYS A 54 9.25 9.81 -16.16
N ASN A 55 10.31 10.24 -16.84
CA ASN A 55 10.73 11.66 -16.90
C ASN A 55 10.85 12.31 -15.51
N GLY A 56 11.45 11.60 -14.54
CA GLY A 56 11.63 12.07 -13.16
C GLY A 56 10.39 12.03 -12.28
N THR A 57 9.21 11.69 -12.84
CA THR A 57 7.94 11.66 -12.10
C THR A 57 7.55 10.23 -11.75
N ILE A 58 7.06 10.00 -10.52
CA ILE A 58 6.49 8.72 -10.10
C ILE A 58 5.12 8.57 -10.75
N VAL A 59 5.00 7.58 -11.65
CA VAL A 59 3.79 7.31 -12.42
C VAL A 59 3.07 6.03 -12.00
N GLY A 60 3.66 5.26 -11.10
CA GLY A 60 3.05 4.08 -10.51
C GLY A 60 3.83 3.61 -9.29
N PHE A 61 3.15 2.85 -8.44
CA PHE A 61 3.80 2.19 -7.31
C PHE A 61 3.11 0.87 -6.97
N MET A 62 3.86 0.00 -6.32
CA MET A 62 3.39 -1.28 -5.78
C MET A 62 3.93 -1.46 -4.38
N VAL A 63 3.12 -1.99 -3.49
CA VAL A 63 3.49 -2.31 -2.11
C VAL A 63 3.33 -3.79 -1.87
N ILE A 64 4.40 -4.43 -1.43
CA ILE A 64 4.38 -5.80 -0.92
C ILE A 64 4.78 -5.76 0.55
N THR A 65 4.09 -6.52 1.38
CA THR A 65 4.40 -6.61 2.81
C THR A 65 4.34 -8.03 3.31
N LYS A 66 5.19 -8.35 4.27
CA LYS A 66 5.06 -9.54 5.10
C LYS A 66 4.19 -9.19 6.30
N ASN A 67 3.20 -10.04 6.61
CA ASN A 67 2.30 -9.81 7.76
C ASN A 67 1.55 -8.47 7.70
N GLU A 68 0.60 -8.35 6.78
CA GLU A 68 -0.20 -7.15 6.53
C GLU A 68 -0.79 -6.52 7.81
N ILE A 69 -1.39 -7.35 8.68
CA ILE A 69 -2.04 -6.88 9.91
C ILE A 69 -1.00 -6.32 10.89
N GLY A 70 0.12 -7.01 11.08
CA GLY A 70 1.17 -6.57 11.99
C GLY A 70 1.81 -5.26 11.56
N VAL A 71 2.05 -5.08 10.26
CA VAL A 71 2.58 -3.84 9.69
C VAL A 71 1.58 -2.69 9.87
N PHE A 72 0.32 -2.92 9.54
CA PHE A 72 -0.74 -1.91 9.71
C PHE A 72 -0.86 -1.46 11.18
N ASN A 73 -0.89 -2.42 12.10
CA ASN A 73 -0.96 -2.14 13.54
C ASN A 73 0.24 -1.33 14.00
N ARG A 74 1.48 -1.71 13.63
CA ARG A 74 2.69 -0.96 14.01
C ARG A 74 2.67 0.48 13.50
N ILE A 75 2.27 0.71 12.26
CA ILE A 75 2.18 2.05 11.68
C ILE A 75 1.13 2.90 12.43
N LEU A 76 -0.03 2.31 12.75
CA LEU A 76 -1.09 3.01 13.47
C LEU A 76 -0.70 3.29 14.92
N PHE A 77 -0.13 2.31 15.64
CA PHE A 77 0.23 2.48 17.05
C PHE A 77 1.40 3.44 17.27
N ASN A 78 2.40 3.46 16.40
CA ASN A 78 3.52 4.39 16.49
C ASN A 78 3.10 5.87 16.30
N ASN A 79 1.93 6.11 15.70
CA ASN A 79 1.34 7.44 15.52
C ASN A 79 0.00 7.61 16.25
N PHE A 80 -0.30 6.78 17.26
CA PHE A 80 -1.60 6.71 17.90
C PHE A 80 -2.11 8.08 18.38
N ARG A 81 -1.27 8.92 18.98
CA ARG A 81 -1.65 10.27 19.43
C ARG A 81 -2.07 11.17 18.26
N ASN A 82 -1.33 11.17 17.17
CA ASN A 82 -1.65 11.94 15.96
C ASN A 82 -2.88 11.38 15.26
N PHE A 83 -3.01 10.06 15.23
CA PHE A 83 -4.14 9.37 14.63
C PHE A 83 -5.45 9.66 15.36
N ILE A 84 -5.46 9.57 16.70
CA ILE A 84 -6.62 9.94 17.53
C ILE A 84 -6.98 11.41 17.32
N ARG A 85 -6.00 12.33 17.35
CA ARG A 85 -6.24 13.74 17.11
C ARG A 85 -6.90 14.01 15.76
N ILE A 86 -6.47 13.35 14.71
CA ILE A 86 -7.06 13.47 13.35
C ILE A 86 -8.50 12.94 13.35
N LEU A 87 -8.79 11.82 14.02
CA LEU A 87 -10.14 11.25 14.12
C LEU A 87 -11.11 12.18 14.86
N PHE A 88 -10.67 12.78 15.94
CA PHE A 88 -11.52 13.72 16.72
C PHE A 88 -11.78 15.00 15.92
N ILE A 89 -10.76 15.60 15.30
CA ILE A 89 -10.91 16.86 14.54
C ILE A 89 -11.77 16.65 13.28
N SER A 90 -11.70 15.48 12.65
CA SER A 90 -12.39 15.21 11.38
C SER A 90 -13.77 14.57 11.53
N ASN A 91 -14.26 14.36 12.77
CA ASN A 91 -15.53 13.66 13.07
C ASN A 91 -15.65 12.27 12.37
N LYS A 92 -14.51 11.59 12.16
CA LYS A 92 -14.43 10.31 11.42
C LYS A 92 -14.39 9.08 12.34
N ILE A 93 -15.07 9.15 13.48
CA ILE A 93 -15.12 8.06 14.49
C ILE A 93 -15.69 6.76 13.87
N SER A 94 -16.59 6.87 12.90
CA SER A 94 -17.12 5.70 12.17
C SER A 94 -16.04 4.94 11.38
N LEU A 95 -15.01 5.64 10.87
CA LEU A 95 -13.87 5.03 10.20
C LEU A 95 -12.98 4.26 11.18
N LEU A 96 -12.85 4.74 12.44
CA LEU A 96 -12.15 4.00 13.47
C LEU A 96 -12.81 2.65 13.73
N LYS A 97 -14.15 2.62 13.87
CA LYS A 97 -14.90 1.37 14.04
C LYS A 97 -14.66 0.39 12.88
N SER A 98 -14.60 0.88 11.64
CA SER A 98 -14.33 0.06 10.45
C SER A 98 -12.89 -0.47 10.39
N LEU A 99 -11.93 0.32 10.87
CA LEU A 99 -10.51 -0.09 10.98
C LEU A 99 -10.33 -1.13 12.08
N VAL A 100 -10.89 -0.90 13.26
CA VAL A 100 -10.88 -1.86 14.38
C VAL A 100 -11.57 -3.17 13.98
N LYS A 101 -12.69 -3.11 13.24
CA LYS A 101 -13.35 -4.31 12.71
C LYS A 101 -12.46 -5.08 11.75
N LYS A 102 -11.69 -4.41 10.89
CA LYS A 102 -10.70 -5.06 10.01
C LYS A 102 -9.53 -5.66 10.78
N MET A 103 -9.09 -5.02 11.85
CA MET A 103 -8.01 -5.53 12.72
C MET A 103 -8.45 -6.80 13.49
N ASN A 104 -9.74 -6.90 13.85
CA ASN A 104 -10.32 -8.04 14.55
C ASN A 104 -10.87 -9.13 13.61
N PHE A 105 -10.78 -8.92 12.30
CA PHE A 105 -11.17 -9.96 11.34
C PHE A 105 -10.13 -11.09 11.47
N LYS A 106 -10.55 -12.22 12.07
CA LYS A 106 -9.77 -13.46 12.04
C LYS A 106 -9.54 -13.79 10.59
N GLN A 107 -8.32 -13.62 10.15
CA GLN A 107 -7.88 -14.13 8.86
C GLN A 107 -7.97 -15.65 8.94
N ASP A 108 -8.54 -16.25 7.92
CA ASP A 108 -8.52 -17.71 7.75
C ASP A 108 -7.10 -18.21 7.97
N ASP A 109 -6.90 -19.15 8.88
CA ASP A 109 -5.59 -19.57 9.40
C ASP A 109 -4.60 -20.06 8.31
N GLY A 110 -5.07 -20.29 7.08
CA GLY A 110 -4.25 -20.70 5.94
C GLY A 110 -3.49 -19.57 5.22
N LEU A 111 -3.81 -18.29 5.46
CA LEU A 111 -3.24 -17.13 4.72
C LEU A 111 -2.25 -16.28 5.55
N GLN A 112 -2.02 -16.61 6.82
CA GLN A 112 -1.37 -15.73 7.79
C GLN A 112 0.17 -15.61 7.68
N THR A 113 0.86 -16.42 6.92
CA THR A 113 2.34 -16.53 7.00
C THR A 113 3.09 -16.10 5.75
N GLY A 114 2.45 -15.39 4.84
CA GLY A 114 3.01 -15.05 3.53
C GLY A 114 3.19 -13.56 3.26
N TYR A 115 3.78 -13.29 2.11
CA TYR A 115 3.83 -11.96 1.54
C TYR A 115 2.50 -11.63 0.85
N SER A 116 2.06 -10.36 0.98
CA SER A 116 0.84 -9.85 0.35
C SER A 116 1.15 -8.65 -0.53
N LEU A 117 0.54 -8.59 -1.71
CA LEU A 117 0.44 -7.37 -2.49
C LEU A 117 -0.66 -6.51 -1.85
N LEU A 118 -0.24 -5.44 -1.16
CA LEU A 118 -1.14 -4.56 -0.42
C LEU A 118 -1.77 -3.49 -1.31
N TYR A 119 -0.97 -2.87 -2.16
CA TYR A 119 -1.38 -1.81 -3.08
C TYR A 119 -0.66 -1.91 -4.42
N LEU A 120 -1.39 -1.65 -5.50
CA LEU A 120 -0.86 -1.40 -6.83
C LEU A 120 -1.65 -0.22 -7.43
N ALA A 121 -0.96 0.83 -7.81
CA ALA A 121 -1.59 1.96 -8.50
C ALA A 121 -0.69 2.48 -9.61
N VAL A 122 -1.35 2.86 -10.70
CA VAL A 122 -0.74 3.55 -11.84
C VAL A 122 -1.56 4.80 -12.12
N ASP A 123 -0.89 5.93 -12.30
CA ASP A 123 -1.51 7.19 -12.72
C ASP A 123 -2.37 6.96 -13.96
N SER A 124 -3.54 7.56 -14.01
CA SER A 124 -4.52 7.36 -15.08
C SER A 124 -3.94 7.61 -16.48
N ASN A 125 -3.05 8.60 -16.61
CA ASN A 125 -2.41 8.97 -17.88
C ASN A 125 -1.33 7.95 -18.33
N TYR A 126 -0.97 7.00 -17.48
CA TYR A 126 0.07 6.00 -17.73
C TYR A 126 -0.45 4.55 -17.64
N ARG A 127 -1.78 4.38 -17.58
CA ARG A 127 -2.43 3.06 -17.67
C ARG A 127 -2.40 2.54 -19.10
N ASN A 128 -2.60 1.24 -19.24
CA ASN A 128 -2.62 0.51 -20.53
C ASN A 128 -1.28 0.52 -21.31
N TYR A 129 -0.20 1.05 -20.71
CA TYR A 129 1.16 0.99 -21.27
C TYR A 129 2.04 -0.10 -20.62
N GLY A 130 1.43 -1.07 -19.96
CA GLY A 130 2.13 -2.15 -19.28
C GLY A 130 2.89 -1.74 -18.01
N THR A 131 2.65 -0.53 -17.49
CA THR A 131 3.34 0.00 -16.30
C THR A 131 3.11 -0.89 -15.07
N GLY A 132 1.87 -1.31 -14.82
CA GLY A 132 1.54 -2.19 -13.70
C GLY A 132 2.20 -3.57 -13.84
N LYS A 133 2.13 -4.17 -15.03
CA LYS A 133 2.80 -5.45 -15.31
C LYS A 133 4.31 -5.39 -15.05
N LYS A 134 4.97 -4.33 -15.48
CA LYS A 134 6.41 -4.13 -15.22
C LYS A 134 6.73 -3.99 -13.74
N LEU A 135 5.87 -3.32 -12.96
CA LEU A 135 6.00 -3.24 -11.50
C LEU A 135 5.91 -4.62 -10.85
N ILE A 136 4.92 -5.44 -11.27
CA ILE A 136 4.77 -6.80 -10.76
C ILE A 136 6.00 -7.64 -11.07
N LEU A 137 6.44 -7.68 -12.33
CA LEU A 137 7.61 -8.47 -12.72
C LEU A 137 8.86 -8.09 -11.93
N TYR A 138 9.12 -6.80 -11.77
CA TYR A 138 10.25 -6.32 -10.97
C TYR A 138 10.15 -6.74 -9.50
N ALA A 139 8.96 -6.65 -8.92
CA ALA A 139 8.73 -7.08 -7.55
C ALA A 139 8.88 -8.60 -7.37
N GLU A 140 8.40 -9.39 -8.34
CA GLU A 140 8.57 -10.84 -8.35
C GLU A 140 10.05 -11.24 -8.43
N ASP A 141 10.84 -10.58 -9.26
CA ASP A 141 12.29 -10.82 -9.33
C ASP A 141 12.94 -10.52 -7.97
N SER A 142 12.58 -9.38 -7.34
CA SER A 142 13.07 -9.06 -5.99
C SER A 142 12.64 -10.05 -4.92
N LEU A 143 11.45 -10.65 -5.02
CA LEU A 143 10.98 -11.70 -4.11
C LEU A 143 11.74 -13.01 -4.33
N ARG A 144 12.03 -13.37 -5.59
CA ARG A 144 12.86 -14.55 -5.93
C ARG A 144 14.26 -14.45 -5.36
N GLU A 145 14.90 -13.27 -5.45
CA GLU A 145 16.20 -13.00 -4.82
C GLU A 145 16.19 -13.24 -3.30
N LYS A 146 15.03 -13.02 -2.66
CA LYS A 146 14.80 -13.29 -1.23
C LYS A 146 14.35 -14.73 -0.94
N SER A 147 14.35 -15.63 -1.95
CA SER A 147 13.84 -17.00 -1.87
C SER A 147 12.35 -17.09 -1.49
N ILE A 148 11.55 -16.08 -1.87
CA ILE A 148 10.11 -16.01 -1.64
C ILE A 148 9.41 -16.47 -2.91
N GLY A 149 8.88 -17.71 -2.89
CA GLY A 149 8.26 -18.34 -4.07
C GLY A 149 6.80 -18.01 -4.30
N LYS A 150 6.12 -17.40 -3.34
CA LYS A 150 4.68 -17.07 -3.45
C LYS A 150 4.30 -15.85 -2.63
N TYR A 151 3.35 -15.09 -3.13
CA TYR A 151 2.62 -14.06 -2.40
C TYR A 151 1.14 -14.13 -2.76
N HIS A 152 0.30 -13.51 -2.00
CA HIS A 152 -1.13 -13.44 -2.28
C HIS A 152 -1.58 -11.99 -2.44
N LEU A 153 -2.72 -11.81 -3.09
CA LEU A 153 -3.37 -10.53 -3.25
C LEU A 153 -4.87 -10.68 -3.03
N GLN A 154 -5.50 -9.64 -2.52
CA GLN A 154 -6.94 -9.57 -2.38
C GLN A 154 -7.49 -8.45 -3.27
N VAL A 155 -8.45 -8.78 -4.12
CA VAL A 155 -9.11 -7.84 -5.01
C VAL A 155 -10.60 -7.78 -4.64
N LYS A 156 -11.15 -6.57 -4.52
CA LYS A 156 -12.60 -6.42 -4.34
C LYS A 156 -13.32 -6.91 -5.59
N VAL A 157 -14.37 -7.72 -5.43
CA VAL A 157 -15.19 -8.26 -6.55
C VAL A 157 -15.69 -7.16 -7.49
N LYS A 158 -15.97 -5.95 -6.96
CA LYS A 158 -16.42 -4.80 -7.77
C LYS A 158 -15.27 -4.14 -8.58
N ASN A 159 -14.02 -4.51 -8.36
CA ASN A 159 -12.87 -3.95 -9.07
C ASN A 159 -12.52 -4.78 -10.30
N VAL A 160 -13.42 -4.75 -11.29
CA VAL A 160 -13.29 -5.51 -12.54
C VAL A 160 -11.97 -5.24 -13.25
N ASN A 161 -11.48 -3.99 -13.24
CA ASN A 161 -10.21 -3.63 -13.87
C ASN A 161 -9.01 -4.32 -13.22
N ALA A 162 -9.04 -4.56 -11.91
CA ALA A 162 -7.97 -5.27 -11.23
C ALA A 162 -8.10 -6.80 -11.35
N ILE A 163 -9.30 -7.31 -11.57
CA ILE A 163 -9.55 -8.74 -11.81
C ILE A 163 -9.07 -9.14 -13.20
N ASN A 164 -9.26 -8.26 -14.19
CA ASN A 164 -8.88 -8.49 -15.60
C ASN A 164 -7.43 -8.05 -15.89
N PHE A 165 -6.69 -7.62 -14.91
CA PHE A 165 -5.29 -7.21 -15.04
C PHE A 165 -4.35 -8.41 -15.04
#